data_279252ff223cfca0dfba1daba0bd3d7a
#
_entry.id   279252ff223cfca0dfba1daba0bd3d7a
#
_cell.length_a   1.000
_cell.length_b   1.000
_cell.length_c   1.000
_cell.angle_alpha   90.00
_cell.angle_beta   90.00
_cell.angle_gamma   90.00
#
_symmetry.space_group_name_H-M   'P 1'
#
loop_
_entity.id
_entity.type
_entity.pdbx_description
1 polymer ?
#
loop_
_entity_poly.entity_id
_entity_poly.type
_entity_poly.pdbx_seq_one_letter_code
_entity_poly.pdbx_strand_id
1 'polypeptide(L)'
;MSGGTAYTVHGSKGRPVVLVAGAGGTGRIWEHHQVPALTGAGHRVFTFDHAAAGAGPGELAAVVRELLTTLGLPPCPLVGHSLGALAVLELLVTDPHLATGAVLSATRGRPDPVSEALARAEAAYTGTGGRLPPEYDAFVQLVLNLSPRTLADEEAVAEWLDLFEIAAFSGAAAGVHHPRPPVADRLDAYARIAVPLLVVGFADDVLAPAHLGRELAAAVTGARYTQLADTGHLGFLERPDAFNTLLLDFLATLPTTDHGASHAR
;
A
#
# COMPACT_ATOMS: atom_id res chain seq x y z
N MET A 1 27.45 2.14 8.81
CA MET A 1 27.02 0.76 8.50
C MET A 1 25.56 0.86 8.11
N SER A 2 25.24 0.81 6.80
CA SER A 2 23.87 0.78 6.31
C SER A 2 23.28 -0.58 6.67
N GLY A 3 22.47 -0.65 7.71
CA GLY A 3 21.65 -1.81 7.97
C GLY A 3 20.65 -1.93 6.84
N GLY A 4 20.78 -2.97 6.00
CA GLY A 4 19.84 -3.20 4.91
C GLY A 4 18.41 -3.40 5.43
N THR A 5 17.43 -3.02 4.64
CA THR A 5 16.00 -3.22 4.94
C THR A 5 15.71 -4.69 5.18
N ALA A 6 15.16 -5.03 6.35
CA ALA A 6 14.76 -6.40 6.67
C ALA A 6 13.57 -6.79 5.77
N TYR A 7 13.66 -7.95 5.14
CA TYR A 7 12.62 -8.45 4.23
C TYR A 7 12.33 -9.93 4.47
N THR A 8 11.16 -10.37 4.04
CA THR A 8 10.76 -11.79 4.05
C THR A 8 10.43 -12.24 2.62
N VAL A 9 10.84 -13.46 2.30
CA VAL A 9 10.53 -14.09 1.00
C VAL A 9 9.56 -15.24 1.22
N HIS A 10 8.42 -15.19 0.53
CA HIS A 10 7.40 -16.22 0.57
C HIS A 10 7.35 -16.94 -0.79
N GLY A 11 7.32 -18.27 -0.75
CA GLY A 11 7.45 -19.09 -1.96
C GLY A 11 8.91 -19.26 -2.40
N SER A 12 9.21 -20.42 -2.99
CA SER A 12 10.59 -20.80 -3.36
C SER A 12 10.94 -20.49 -4.82
N LYS A 13 9.96 -20.28 -5.68
CA LYS A 13 10.10 -20.10 -7.13
C LYS A 13 8.98 -19.24 -7.70
N GLY A 14 9.10 -18.89 -8.96
CA GLY A 14 8.11 -18.10 -9.69
C GLY A 14 8.53 -16.64 -9.87
N ARG A 15 7.68 -15.91 -10.55
CA ARG A 15 7.87 -14.48 -10.83
C ARG A 15 7.85 -13.69 -9.51
N PRO A 16 8.86 -12.83 -9.25
CA PRO A 16 8.86 -11.99 -8.07
C PRO A 16 7.70 -10.98 -8.11
N VAL A 17 7.09 -10.75 -6.96
CA VAL A 17 6.12 -9.68 -6.70
C VAL A 17 6.53 -9.02 -5.39
N VAL A 18 6.62 -7.68 -5.36
CA VAL A 18 6.99 -6.94 -4.15
C VAL A 18 5.77 -6.20 -3.61
N LEU A 19 5.48 -6.41 -2.33
CA LEU A 19 4.36 -5.77 -1.63
C LEU A 19 4.87 -4.64 -0.73
N VAL A 20 4.31 -3.44 -0.92
CA VAL A 20 4.70 -2.22 -0.21
C VAL A 20 3.53 -1.76 0.67
N ALA A 21 3.71 -1.88 1.97
CA ALA A 21 2.69 -1.53 2.95
C ALA A 21 2.46 -0.01 3.07
N GLY A 22 1.34 0.38 3.66
CA GLY A 22 1.01 1.75 3.99
C GLY A 22 1.82 2.33 5.15
N ALA A 23 1.42 3.48 5.65
CA ALA A 23 2.05 4.13 6.82
C ALA A 23 2.03 3.21 8.04
N GLY A 24 3.11 3.21 8.82
CA GLY A 24 3.30 2.26 9.92
C GLY A 24 3.66 0.84 9.47
N GLY A 25 4.01 0.69 8.21
CA GLY A 25 4.02 -0.52 7.41
C GLY A 25 4.93 -1.61 7.88
N THR A 26 4.29 -2.70 8.30
CA THR A 26 4.95 -3.99 8.39
C THR A 26 4.51 -4.85 7.20
N GLY A 27 5.43 -5.65 6.66
CA GLY A 27 5.12 -6.61 5.60
C GLY A 27 4.08 -7.66 6.04
N ARG A 28 3.91 -7.83 7.35
CA ARG A 28 2.96 -8.77 7.96
C ARG A 28 1.51 -8.51 7.58
N ILE A 29 1.14 -7.27 7.26
CA ILE A 29 -0.23 -6.94 6.85
C ILE A 29 -0.72 -7.74 5.62
N TRP A 30 0.22 -8.24 4.82
CA TRP A 30 -0.07 -9.02 3.61
C TRP A 30 -0.12 -10.53 3.84
N GLU A 31 0.38 -11.02 4.99
CA GLU A 31 0.67 -12.45 5.20
C GLU A 31 -0.57 -13.33 5.27
N HIS A 32 -1.70 -12.80 5.76
CA HIS A 32 -2.90 -13.62 5.96
C HIS A 32 -3.72 -13.84 4.70
N HIS A 33 -3.67 -12.92 3.72
CA HIS A 33 -4.54 -12.97 2.56
C HIS A 33 -3.82 -12.89 1.22
N GLN A 34 -2.98 -11.86 1.00
CA GLN A 34 -2.37 -11.61 -0.30
C GLN A 34 -1.19 -12.54 -0.55
N VAL A 35 -0.37 -12.80 0.44
CA VAL A 35 0.76 -13.72 0.32
C VAL A 35 0.30 -15.15 -0.03
N PRO A 36 -0.68 -15.76 0.67
CA PRO A 36 -1.21 -17.07 0.28
C PRO A 36 -1.79 -17.10 -1.12
N ALA A 37 -2.56 -16.07 -1.52
CA ALA A 37 -3.15 -15.99 -2.85
C ALA A 37 -2.08 -15.93 -3.95
N LEU A 38 -1.07 -15.07 -3.78
CA LEU A 38 0.02 -14.91 -4.74
C LEU A 38 0.93 -16.14 -4.82
N THR A 39 1.29 -16.73 -3.68
CA THR A 39 2.13 -17.94 -3.65
C THR A 39 1.38 -19.15 -4.20
N GLY A 40 0.09 -19.27 -3.92
CA GLY A 40 -0.80 -20.27 -4.51
C GLY A 40 -0.92 -20.14 -6.02
N ALA A 41 -0.84 -18.92 -6.56
CA ALA A 41 -0.77 -18.65 -8.00
C ALA A 41 0.64 -18.82 -8.60
N GLY A 42 1.62 -19.27 -7.82
CA GLY A 42 2.97 -19.58 -8.30
C GLY A 42 3.93 -18.39 -8.32
N HIS A 43 3.62 -17.30 -7.63
CA HIS A 43 4.52 -16.16 -7.48
C HIS A 43 5.47 -16.34 -6.29
N ARG A 44 6.65 -15.71 -6.38
CA ARG A 44 7.56 -15.52 -5.25
C ARG A 44 7.35 -14.11 -4.71
N VAL A 45 6.87 -14.00 -3.47
CA VAL A 45 6.42 -12.74 -2.88
C VAL A 45 7.46 -12.19 -1.92
N PHE A 46 7.74 -10.91 -2.02
CA PHE A 46 8.64 -10.19 -1.14
C PHE A 46 7.85 -9.19 -0.32
N THR A 47 7.96 -9.29 1.00
CA THR A 47 7.44 -8.31 1.96
C THR A 47 8.59 -7.74 2.78
N PHE A 48 8.45 -6.53 3.27
CA PHE A 48 9.48 -5.90 4.09
C PHE A 48 8.85 -4.90 5.07
N ASP A 49 9.56 -4.65 6.14
CA ASP A 49 9.19 -3.64 7.11
C ASP A 49 9.92 -2.34 6.79
N HIS A 50 9.19 -1.26 6.68
CA HIS A 50 9.79 0.06 6.54
C HIS A 50 9.55 0.88 7.80
N ALA A 51 10.62 1.29 8.44
CA ALA A 51 10.60 2.09 9.68
C ALA A 51 10.23 3.58 9.40
N ALA A 52 9.34 3.80 8.45
CA ALA A 52 9.04 5.13 7.95
C ALA A 52 7.99 5.87 8.80
N ALA A 53 8.23 5.95 10.10
CA ALA A 53 7.55 6.94 10.91
C ALA A 53 7.92 8.33 10.37
N GLY A 54 7.00 8.97 9.66
CA GLY A 54 7.19 10.30 9.08
C GLY A 54 7.91 10.36 7.72
N ALA A 55 8.32 9.24 7.14
CA ALA A 55 8.88 9.24 5.79
C ALA A 55 7.82 9.59 4.73
N GLY A 56 8.22 10.44 3.79
CA GLY A 56 7.40 10.77 2.63
C GLY A 56 7.43 9.67 1.55
N PRO A 57 6.54 9.78 0.55
CA PRO A 57 6.49 8.83 -0.56
C PRO A 57 7.83 8.64 -1.28
N GLY A 58 8.60 9.72 -1.48
CA GLY A 58 9.90 9.68 -2.14
C GLY A 58 10.97 8.95 -1.32
N GLU A 59 10.96 9.08 0.00
CA GLU A 59 11.89 8.36 0.87
C GLU A 59 11.59 6.87 0.87
N LEU A 60 10.31 6.50 0.95
CA LEU A 60 9.92 5.09 0.84
C LEU A 60 10.20 4.54 -0.56
N ALA A 61 10.04 5.32 -1.62
CA ALA A 61 10.44 4.92 -2.98
C ALA A 61 11.94 4.60 -3.07
N ALA A 62 12.79 5.37 -2.37
CA ALA A 62 14.22 5.08 -2.30
C ALA A 62 14.52 3.75 -1.58
N VAL A 63 13.79 3.44 -0.50
CA VAL A 63 13.89 2.14 0.19
C VAL A 63 13.47 0.99 -0.74
N VAL A 64 12.37 1.13 -1.47
CA VAL A 64 11.92 0.11 -2.44
C VAL A 64 12.97 -0.09 -3.54
N ARG A 65 13.53 0.99 -4.08
CA ARG A 65 14.61 0.94 -5.08
C ARG A 65 15.84 0.18 -4.55
N GLU A 66 16.28 0.53 -3.35
CA GLU A 66 17.42 -0.13 -2.69
C GLU A 66 17.15 -1.63 -2.50
N LEU A 67 15.96 -2.00 -2.05
CA LEU A 67 15.57 -3.40 -1.89
C LEU A 67 15.63 -4.16 -3.22
N LEU A 68 15.00 -3.63 -4.28
CA LEU A 68 14.97 -4.25 -5.60
C LEU A 68 16.39 -4.45 -6.17
N THR A 69 17.25 -3.44 -6.04
CA THR A 69 18.62 -3.46 -6.55
C THR A 69 19.54 -4.37 -5.73
N THR A 70 19.45 -4.31 -4.41
CA THR A 70 20.26 -5.16 -3.51
C THR A 70 19.94 -6.64 -3.67
N LEU A 71 18.66 -6.97 -3.89
CA LEU A 71 18.22 -8.33 -4.15
C LEU A 71 18.50 -8.79 -5.60
N GLY A 72 18.91 -7.88 -6.48
CA GLY A 72 19.12 -8.18 -7.90
C GLY A 72 17.85 -8.69 -8.57
N LEU A 73 16.68 -8.21 -8.15
CA LEU A 73 15.42 -8.65 -8.73
C LEU A 73 15.30 -8.14 -10.17
N PRO A 74 14.83 -8.99 -11.09
CA PRO A 74 14.45 -8.51 -12.42
C PRO A 74 13.27 -7.53 -12.29
N PRO A 75 12.99 -6.73 -13.33
CA PRO A 75 11.77 -5.93 -13.37
C PRO A 75 10.55 -6.79 -13.01
N CYS A 76 9.79 -6.37 -12.00
CA CYS A 76 8.72 -7.18 -11.44
C CYS A 76 7.48 -6.35 -11.10
N PRO A 77 6.31 -6.98 -10.91
CA PRO A 77 5.13 -6.29 -10.41
C PRO A 77 5.34 -5.74 -9.00
N LEU A 78 4.85 -4.52 -8.78
CA LEU A 78 4.81 -3.88 -7.48
C LEU A 78 3.35 -3.74 -7.03
N VAL A 79 3.07 -4.02 -5.77
CA VAL A 79 1.74 -3.84 -5.17
C VAL A 79 1.89 -2.89 -4.00
N GLY A 80 1.23 -1.73 -4.07
CA GLY A 80 1.30 -0.71 -3.04
C GLY A 80 -0.06 -0.42 -2.44
N HIS A 81 -0.08 -0.16 -1.13
CA HIS A 81 -1.24 0.30 -0.41
C HIS A 81 -0.97 1.64 0.27
N SER A 82 -1.88 2.62 0.14
CA SER A 82 -1.80 3.91 0.82
C SER A 82 -0.45 4.62 0.58
N LEU A 83 0.36 4.88 1.60
CA LEU A 83 1.72 5.43 1.46
C LEU A 83 2.60 4.56 0.55
N GLY A 84 2.46 3.23 0.65
CA GLY A 84 3.17 2.30 -0.24
C GLY A 84 2.78 2.47 -1.71
N ALA A 85 1.51 2.77 -1.99
CA ALA A 85 1.06 3.07 -3.35
C ALA A 85 1.64 4.39 -3.87
N LEU A 86 1.71 5.42 -3.03
CA LEU A 86 2.36 6.69 -3.36
C LEU A 86 3.87 6.50 -3.60
N ALA A 87 4.53 5.67 -2.81
CA ALA A 87 5.94 5.35 -3.00
C ALA A 87 6.20 4.61 -4.32
N VAL A 88 5.33 3.67 -4.67
CA VAL A 88 5.39 2.98 -5.97
C VAL A 88 5.21 4.00 -7.10
N LEU A 89 4.27 4.94 -7.01
CA LEU A 89 4.10 5.99 -8.02
C LEU A 89 5.38 6.84 -8.19
N GLU A 90 6.01 7.28 -7.08
CA GLU A 90 7.27 8.02 -7.15
C GLU A 90 8.40 7.19 -7.78
N LEU A 91 8.48 5.90 -7.44
CA LEU A 91 9.44 4.99 -8.07
C LEU A 91 9.20 4.85 -9.58
N LEU A 92 7.94 4.74 -10.02
CA LEU A 92 7.61 4.63 -11.43
C LEU A 92 7.91 5.92 -12.24
N VAL A 93 7.89 7.08 -11.58
CA VAL A 93 8.32 8.35 -12.20
C VAL A 93 9.84 8.39 -12.38
N THR A 94 10.61 7.90 -11.40
CA THR A 94 12.07 8.00 -11.39
C THR A 94 12.77 6.80 -12.04
N ASP A 95 12.27 5.60 -11.81
CA ASP A 95 12.90 4.34 -12.18
C ASP A 95 11.90 3.33 -12.78
N PRO A 96 11.15 3.70 -13.84
CA PRO A 96 10.09 2.85 -14.40
C PRO A 96 10.60 1.48 -14.87
N HIS A 97 11.88 1.37 -15.18
CA HIS A 97 12.51 0.13 -15.65
C HIS A 97 12.59 -0.97 -14.58
N LEU A 98 12.36 -0.65 -13.30
CA LEU A 98 12.35 -1.62 -12.21
C LEU A 98 11.02 -2.37 -12.08
N ALA A 99 9.96 -1.90 -12.74
CA ALA A 99 8.65 -2.51 -12.65
C ALA A 99 8.11 -2.95 -14.01
N THR A 100 7.41 -4.08 -14.03
CA THR A 100 6.66 -4.55 -15.20
C THR A 100 5.19 -4.12 -15.18
N GLY A 101 4.71 -3.63 -14.05
CA GLY A 101 3.37 -3.12 -13.80
C GLY A 101 3.17 -2.87 -12.31
N ALA A 102 2.11 -2.19 -11.94
CA ALA A 102 1.78 -1.99 -10.53
C ALA A 102 0.28 -2.05 -10.24
N VAL A 103 -0.05 -2.55 -9.03
CA VAL A 103 -1.38 -2.47 -8.43
C VAL A 103 -1.31 -1.49 -7.26
N LEU A 104 -2.15 -0.47 -7.29
CA LEU A 104 -2.14 0.63 -6.34
C LEU A 104 -3.50 0.72 -5.67
N SER A 105 -3.57 0.51 -4.36
CA SER A 105 -4.81 0.60 -3.60
C SER A 105 -4.80 1.78 -2.62
N ALA A 106 -5.97 2.34 -2.36
CA ALA A 106 -6.15 3.47 -1.43
C ALA A 106 -5.18 4.63 -1.72
N THR A 107 -5.17 5.11 -2.97
CA THR A 107 -4.17 6.08 -3.45
C THR A 107 -4.79 7.29 -4.16
N ARG A 108 -3.99 8.32 -4.37
CA ARG A 108 -4.38 9.58 -4.99
C ARG A 108 -3.20 10.27 -5.67
N GLY A 109 -3.47 11.17 -6.60
CA GLY A 109 -2.43 11.97 -7.26
C GLY A 109 -2.27 13.38 -6.67
N ARG A 110 -3.21 13.83 -5.84
CA ARG A 110 -3.21 15.14 -5.19
C ARG A 110 -3.88 15.10 -3.82
N PRO A 111 -3.68 16.08 -2.95
CA PRO A 111 -4.42 16.21 -1.71
C PRO A 111 -5.87 16.63 -1.97
N ASP A 112 -6.71 16.44 -0.96
CA ASP A 112 -8.06 16.98 -0.87
C ASP A 112 -8.27 17.68 0.47
N PRO A 113 -9.35 18.48 0.66
CA PRO A 113 -9.56 19.23 1.89
C PRO A 113 -9.64 18.35 3.15
N VAL A 114 -10.15 17.10 3.05
CA VAL A 114 -10.25 16.18 4.20
C VAL A 114 -8.87 15.69 4.61
N SER A 115 -8.08 15.21 3.65
CA SER A 115 -6.72 14.74 3.91
C SER A 115 -5.79 15.84 4.43
N GLU A 116 -5.95 17.09 3.93
CA GLU A 116 -5.21 18.24 4.44
C GLU A 116 -5.63 18.60 5.86
N ALA A 117 -6.95 18.56 6.18
CA ALA A 117 -7.45 18.81 7.52
C ALA A 117 -6.93 17.76 8.52
N LEU A 118 -6.94 16.48 8.13
CA LEU A 118 -6.42 15.39 8.94
C LEU A 118 -4.91 15.59 9.19
N ALA A 119 -4.12 15.85 8.15
CA ALA A 119 -2.68 16.08 8.29
C ALA A 119 -2.36 17.26 9.24
N ARG A 120 -3.14 18.36 9.15
CA ARG A 120 -3.01 19.50 10.08
C ARG A 120 -3.36 19.12 11.52
N ALA A 121 -4.42 18.33 11.72
CA ALA A 121 -4.84 17.87 13.05
C ALA A 121 -3.79 16.94 13.68
N GLU A 122 -3.27 15.99 12.92
CA GLU A 122 -2.20 15.08 13.34
C GLU A 122 -0.91 15.85 13.71
N ALA A 123 -0.51 16.82 12.88
CA ALA A 123 0.66 17.65 13.16
C ALA A 123 0.48 18.51 14.43
N ALA A 124 -0.69 19.11 14.60
CA ALA A 124 -1.01 19.89 15.79
C ALA A 124 -0.97 19.01 17.05
N TYR A 125 -1.57 17.82 16.99
CA TYR A 125 -1.60 16.88 18.10
C TYR A 125 -0.19 16.37 18.46
N THR A 126 0.59 15.95 17.48
CA THR A 126 1.97 15.49 17.69
C THR A 126 2.85 16.58 18.29
N GLY A 127 2.65 17.83 17.88
CA GLY A 127 3.35 19.00 18.44
C GLY A 127 3.09 19.24 19.94
N THR A 128 2.03 18.68 20.52
CA THR A 128 1.77 18.76 21.97
C THR A 128 2.54 17.72 22.79
N GLY A 129 3.19 16.74 22.16
CA GLY A 129 3.82 15.59 22.82
C GLY A 129 2.80 14.64 23.48
N GLY A 130 1.50 14.84 23.23
CA GLY A 130 0.42 14.01 23.76
C GLY A 130 0.36 12.64 23.08
N ARG A 131 -0.22 11.67 23.78
CA ARG A 131 -0.64 10.38 23.21
C ARG A 131 -2.12 10.21 23.49
N LEU A 132 -2.85 9.69 22.51
CA LEU A 132 -4.24 9.30 22.72
C LEU A 132 -4.28 8.10 23.68
N PRO A 133 -5.30 8.01 24.54
CA PRO A 133 -5.57 6.75 25.24
C PRO A 133 -5.69 5.63 24.19
N PRO A 134 -5.08 4.45 24.45
CA PRO A 134 -5.09 3.34 23.48
C PRO A 134 -6.47 2.96 22.97
N GLU A 135 -7.47 2.98 23.85
CA GLU A 135 -8.85 2.65 23.50
C GLU A 135 -9.48 3.71 22.56
N TYR A 136 -9.12 4.98 22.75
CA TYR A 136 -9.58 6.05 21.87
C TYR A 136 -8.87 6.02 20.53
N ASP A 137 -7.58 5.71 20.52
CA ASP A 137 -6.81 5.48 19.29
C ASP A 137 -7.40 4.31 18.48
N ALA A 138 -7.65 3.18 19.11
CA ALA A 138 -8.28 2.02 18.49
C ALA A 138 -9.65 2.36 17.87
N PHE A 139 -10.48 3.13 18.60
CA PHE A 139 -11.76 3.59 18.08
C PHE A 139 -11.58 4.50 16.85
N VAL A 140 -10.65 5.44 16.88
CA VAL A 140 -10.37 6.32 15.73
C VAL A 140 -9.88 5.49 14.53
N GLN A 141 -8.99 4.51 14.75
CA GLN A 141 -8.53 3.60 13.69
C GLN A 141 -9.69 2.80 13.09
N LEU A 142 -10.59 2.29 13.93
CA LEU A 142 -11.76 1.55 13.49
C LEU A 142 -12.61 2.40 12.51
N VAL A 143 -12.96 3.62 12.91
CA VAL A 143 -13.84 4.50 12.14
C VAL A 143 -13.17 5.02 10.85
N LEU A 144 -11.86 5.28 10.87
CA LEU A 144 -11.14 5.80 9.71
C LEU A 144 -10.78 4.72 8.68
N ASN A 145 -10.68 3.47 9.10
CA ASN A 145 -10.14 2.42 8.23
C ASN A 145 -11.18 1.43 7.70
N LEU A 146 -12.35 1.33 8.37
CA LEU A 146 -13.33 0.32 8.01
C LEU A 146 -14.58 0.92 7.36
N SER A 147 -15.21 0.11 6.52
CA SER A 147 -16.46 0.49 5.84
C SER A 147 -17.66 0.48 6.80
N PRO A 148 -18.72 1.26 6.50
CA PRO A 148 -19.98 1.21 7.27
C PRO A 148 -20.57 -0.19 7.33
N ARG A 149 -20.36 -1.02 6.31
CA ARG A 149 -20.83 -2.41 6.30
C ARG A 149 -20.09 -3.26 7.34
N THR A 150 -18.78 -3.14 7.45
CA THR A 150 -18.01 -3.85 8.48
C THR A 150 -18.33 -3.30 9.87
N LEU A 151 -18.54 -1.98 10.00
CA LEU A 151 -18.94 -1.35 11.27
C LEU A 151 -20.36 -1.72 11.73
N ALA A 152 -21.22 -2.24 10.85
CA ALA A 152 -22.54 -2.77 11.18
C ALA A 152 -22.52 -4.25 11.61
N ASP A 153 -21.39 -4.92 11.54
CA ASP A 153 -21.19 -6.31 11.94
C ASP A 153 -20.50 -6.34 13.31
N GLU A 154 -21.27 -6.66 14.36
CA GLU A 154 -20.79 -6.62 15.75
C GLU A 154 -19.63 -7.60 16.01
N GLU A 155 -19.61 -8.76 15.36
CA GLU A 155 -18.55 -9.76 15.52
C GLU A 155 -17.26 -9.24 14.85
N ALA A 156 -17.36 -8.76 13.62
CA ALA A 156 -16.23 -8.14 12.92
C ALA A 156 -15.67 -6.93 13.67
N VAL A 157 -16.54 -6.07 14.21
CA VAL A 157 -16.12 -4.91 15.01
C VAL A 157 -15.33 -5.33 16.24
N ALA A 158 -15.76 -6.38 16.96
CA ALA A 158 -15.03 -6.88 18.13
C ALA A 158 -13.62 -7.36 17.75
N GLU A 159 -13.49 -8.14 16.68
CA GLU A 159 -12.20 -8.63 16.18
C GLU A 159 -11.27 -7.47 15.75
N TRP A 160 -11.80 -6.49 15.04
CA TRP A 160 -11.00 -5.33 14.60
C TRP A 160 -10.59 -4.45 15.77
N LEU A 161 -11.46 -4.25 16.78
CA LEU A 161 -11.10 -3.50 17.99
C LEU A 161 -9.96 -4.16 18.73
N ASP A 162 -10.02 -5.49 18.95
CA ASP A 162 -8.94 -6.24 19.59
C ASP A 162 -7.60 -6.03 18.87
N LEU A 163 -7.60 -6.07 17.54
CA LEU A 163 -6.39 -5.85 16.74
C LEU A 163 -5.85 -4.41 16.89
N PHE A 164 -6.73 -3.41 16.82
CA PHE A 164 -6.31 -2.01 16.94
C PHE A 164 -5.87 -1.66 18.36
N GLU A 165 -6.53 -2.22 19.38
CA GLU A 165 -6.11 -2.04 20.78
C GLU A 165 -4.74 -2.67 21.05
N ILE A 166 -4.51 -3.91 20.60
CA ILE A 166 -3.19 -4.55 20.71
C ILE A 166 -2.12 -3.70 20.03
N ALA A 167 -2.40 -3.16 18.84
CA ALA A 167 -1.49 -2.30 18.13
C ALA A 167 -1.24 -0.99 18.89
N ALA A 168 -2.27 -0.36 19.46
CA ALA A 168 -2.17 0.87 20.24
C ALA A 168 -1.37 0.67 21.53
N PHE A 169 -1.63 -0.42 22.28
CA PHE A 169 -0.92 -0.76 23.52
C PHE A 169 0.55 -1.12 23.28
N SER A 170 0.86 -1.80 22.18
CA SER A 170 2.24 -2.18 21.84
C SER A 170 3.10 -1.01 21.34
N GLY A 171 2.48 0.14 21.07
CA GLY A 171 3.13 1.26 20.38
C GLY A 171 3.41 1.00 18.90
N ALA A 172 2.92 -0.12 18.37
CA ALA A 172 3.02 -0.47 16.96
C ALA A 172 1.97 0.26 16.10
N ALA A 173 0.97 0.89 16.74
CA ALA A 173 -0.02 1.75 16.07
C ALA A 173 0.63 3.05 15.57
N ALA A 174 1.54 2.90 14.62
CA ALA A 174 2.27 4.02 14.05
C ALA A 174 1.41 4.90 13.11
N GLY A 175 0.13 4.56 12.95
CA GLY A 175 -0.70 5.15 11.90
C GLY A 175 -1.24 6.55 12.21
N VAL A 176 -1.65 6.84 13.44
CA VAL A 176 -2.35 8.11 13.77
C VAL A 176 -1.44 9.16 14.41
N HIS A 177 -0.29 8.75 14.96
CA HIS A 177 0.56 9.64 15.74
C HIS A 177 1.81 10.15 15.03
N HIS A 178 2.00 9.77 13.77
CA HIS A 178 3.09 10.31 12.98
C HIS A 178 2.53 11.33 11.98
N PRO A 179 3.02 12.57 12.01
CA PRO A 179 2.60 13.58 11.04
C PRO A 179 2.84 13.00 9.64
N ARG A 180 1.75 12.83 8.92
CA ARG A 180 1.83 12.43 7.51
C ARG A 180 2.40 13.61 6.74
N PRO A 181 3.47 13.42 5.96
CA PRO A 181 3.95 14.49 5.11
C PRO A 181 2.81 14.95 4.19
N PRO A 182 2.65 16.26 3.96
CA PRO A 182 1.63 16.75 3.04
C PRO A 182 1.85 16.11 1.66
N VAL A 183 0.80 15.55 1.12
CA VAL A 183 0.83 15.01 -0.25
C VAL A 183 0.79 16.22 -1.19
N ALA A 184 1.83 16.38 -2.00
CA ALA A 184 1.84 17.39 -3.06
C ALA A 184 0.92 16.96 -4.22
N ASP A 185 0.48 17.92 -5.02
CA ASP A 185 -0.13 17.61 -6.31
C ASP A 185 0.94 17.08 -7.27
N ARG A 186 0.77 15.84 -7.70
CA ARG A 186 1.72 15.10 -8.53
C ARG A 186 1.08 14.56 -9.81
N LEU A 187 -0.17 14.91 -10.10
CA LEU A 187 -0.91 14.39 -11.26
C LEU A 187 -0.14 14.54 -12.57
N ASP A 188 0.47 15.72 -12.80
CA ASP A 188 1.27 15.96 -14.01
C ASP A 188 2.52 15.07 -14.10
N ALA A 189 3.13 14.74 -12.97
CA ALA A 189 4.26 13.83 -12.94
C ALA A 189 3.82 12.39 -13.21
N TYR A 190 2.71 11.97 -12.57
CA TYR A 190 2.16 10.63 -12.72
C TYR A 190 1.57 10.38 -14.11
N ALA A 191 1.05 11.40 -14.79
CA ALA A 191 0.58 11.31 -16.17
C ALA A 191 1.65 10.81 -17.17
N ARG A 192 2.93 10.91 -16.80
CA ARG A 192 4.07 10.43 -17.61
C ARG A 192 4.42 8.96 -17.39
N ILE A 193 3.78 8.30 -16.43
CA ILE A 193 3.99 6.87 -16.18
C ILE A 193 3.47 6.08 -17.39
N ALA A 194 4.32 5.23 -17.96
CA ALA A 194 3.99 4.37 -19.10
C ALA A 194 3.91 2.88 -18.71
N VAL A 195 4.19 2.57 -17.44
CA VAL A 195 4.10 1.20 -16.92
C VAL A 195 2.63 0.85 -16.71
N PRO A 196 2.18 -0.37 -17.06
CA PRO A 196 0.80 -0.79 -16.82
C PRO A 196 0.38 -0.61 -15.35
N LEU A 197 -0.76 0.05 -15.11
CA LEU A 197 -1.28 0.31 -13.77
C LEU A 197 -2.69 -0.24 -13.60
N LEU A 198 -2.96 -0.81 -12.42
CA LEU A 198 -4.30 -0.99 -11.88
C LEU A 198 -4.42 -0.14 -10.61
N VAL A 199 -5.35 0.79 -10.61
CA VAL A 199 -5.73 1.55 -9.40
C VAL A 199 -7.01 0.95 -8.82
N VAL A 200 -6.96 0.53 -7.57
CA VAL A 200 -8.10 -0.01 -6.83
C VAL A 200 -8.56 1.04 -5.81
N GLY A 201 -9.72 1.63 -6.05
CA GLY A 201 -10.39 2.51 -5.11
C GLY A 201 -11.26 1.70 -4.15
N PHE A 202 -11.32 2.11 -2.90
CA PHE A 202 -12.23 1.58 -1.90
C PHE A 202 -13.40 2.55 -1.71
N ALA A 203 -14.63 2.05 -1.81
CA ALA A 203 -15.81 2.90 -1.98
C ALA A 203 -16.06 3.85 -0.79
N ASP A 204 -15.76 3.37 0.41
CA ASP A 204 -16.02 4.08 1.68
C ASP A 204 -14.73 4.61 2.33
N ASP A 205 -13.62 4.65 1.58
CA ASP A 205 -12.33 5.14 2.08
C ASP A 205 -12.38 6.66 2.28
N VAL A 206 -12.27 7.09 3.54
CA VAL A 206 -12.23 8.51 3.92
C VAL A 206 -10.81 9.10 3.92
N LEU A 207 -9.77 8.24 3.96
CA LEU A 207 -8.37 8.66 3.98
C LEU A 207 -7.79 8.87 2.58
N ALA A 208 -8.24 8.05 1.63
CA ALA A 208 -7.90 8.15 0.21
C ALA A 208 -9.16 7.93 -0.65
N PRO A 209 -10.06 8.94 -0.71
CA PRO A 209 -11.36 8.80 -1.35
C PRO A 209 -11.28 8.24 -2.77
N ALA A 210 -12.15 7.29 -3.08
CA ALA A 210 -12.13 6.54 -4.33
C ALA A 210 -12.13 7.41 -5.59
N HIS A 211 -12.75 8.61 -5.55
CA HIS A 211 -12.77 9.54 -6.66
C HIS A 211 -11.38 10.10 -7.02
N LEU A 212 -10.48 10.25 -6.03
CA LEU A 212 -9.10 10.69 -6.27
C LEU A 212 -8.24 9.59 -6.90
N GLY A 213 -8.48 8.33 -6.54
CA GLY A 213 -7.88 7.19 -7.23
C GLY A 213 -8.36 7.08 -8.69
N ARG A 214 -9.65 7.36 -8.94
CA ARG A 214 -10.19 7.41 -10.30
C ARG A 214 -9.59 8.54 -11.12
N GLU A 215 -9.42 9.73 -10.52
CA GLU A 215 -8.76 10.88 -11.14
C GLU A 215 -7.30 10.54 -11.52
N LEU A 216 -6.56 9.92 -10.61
CA LEU A 216 -5.20 9.45 -10.89
C LEU A 216 -5.17 8.47 -12.07
N ALA A 217 -6.05 7.46 -12.07
CA ALA A 217 -6.10 6.50 -13.18
C ALA A 217 -6.45 7.17 -14.50
N ALA A 218 -7.35 8.16 -14.50
CA ALA A 218 -7.71 8.91 -15.70
C ALA A 218 -6.54 9.78 -16.22
N ALA A 219 -5.64 10.22 -15.36
CA ALA A 219 -4.47 11.01 -15.75
C ALA A 219 -3.37 10.15 -16.40
N VAL A 220 -3.27 8.87 -16.06
CA VAL A 220 -2.21 7.96 -16.56
C VAL A 220 -2.71 7.18 -17.77
N THR A 221 -2.08 7.37 -18.92
CA THR A 221 -2.47 6.70 -20.15
C THR A 221 -2.38 5.17 -20.02
N GLY A 222 -3.50 4.49 -20.29
CA GLY A 222 -3.57 3.02 -20.21
C GLY A 222 -3.74 2.46 -18.79
N ALA A 223 -3.84 3.28 -17.77
CA ALA A 223 -4.16 2.81 -16.43
C ALA A 223 -5.61 2.30 -16.36
N ARG A 224 -5.81 1.24 -15.59
CA ARG A 224 -7.13 0.67 -15.29
C ARG A 224 -7.57 1.13 -13.91
N TYR A 225 -8.86 1.37 -13.73
CA TYR A 225 -9.48 1.66 -12.46
C TYR A 225 -10.57 0.66 -12.13
N THR A 226 -10.57 0.18 -10.90
CA THR A 226 -11.67 -0.62 -10.34
C THR A 226 -11.99 -0.13 -8.95
N GLN A 227 -13.27 -0.12 -8.59
CA GLN A 227 -13.72 0.26 -7.25
C GLN A 227 -14.34 -0.95 -6.57
N LEU A 228 -13.88 -1.25 -5.34
CA LEU A 228 -14.49 -2.26 -4.48
C LEU A 228 -15.57 -1.59 -3.61
N ALA A 229 -16.77 -2.13 -3.66
CA ALA A 229 -17.87 -1.72 -2.79
C ALA A 229 -17.70 -2.24 -1.36
N ASP A 230 -18.35 -1.59 -0.40
CA ASP A 230 -18.36 -2.00 1.00
C ASP A 230 -16.95 -2.15 1.60
N THR A 231 -16.05 -1.23 1.26
CA THR A 231 -14.65 -1.24 1.70
C THR A 231 -14.20 0.15 2.16
N GLY A 232 -13.61 0.22 3.35
CA GLY A 232 -12.89 1.38 3.87
C GLY A 232 -11.41 1.36 3.45
N HIS A 233 -10.56 2.10 4.16
CA HIS A 233 -9.14 2.23 3.83
C HIS A 233 -8.39 0.89 3.82
N LEU A 234 -8.77 -0.06 4.69
CA LEU A 234 -8.22 -1.42 4.72
C LEU A 234 -9.02 -2.41 3.87
N GLY A 235 -9.62 -1.96 2.77
CA GLY A 235 -10.49 -2.77 1.92
C GLY A 235 -9.89 -4.06 1.40
N PHE A 236 -8.58 -4.15 1.26
CA PHE A 236 -7.87 -5.38 0.90
C PHE A 236 -7.86 -6.44 2.02
N LEU A 237 -8.17 -6.03 3.27
CA LEU A 237 -8.37 -6.91 4.42
C LEU A 237 -9.86 -7.14 4.70
N GLU A 238 -10.72 -6.15 4.46
CA GLU A 238 -12.17 -6.29 4.65
C GLU A 238 -12.80 -7.23 3.61
N ARG A 239 -12.30 -7.21 2.37
CA ARG A 239 -12.79 -8.01 1.24
C ARG A 239 -11.62 -8.66 0.49
N PRO A 240 -10.86 -9.54 1.17
CA PRO A 240 -9.60 -10.06 0.63
C PRO A 240 -9.78 -10.86 -0.65
N ASP A 241 -10.83 -11.65 -0.78
CA ASP A 241 -11.06 -12.47 -1.99
C ASP A 241 -11.32 -11.60 -3.22
N ALA A 242 -12.12 -10.55 -3.06
CA ALA A 242 -12.39 -9.62 -4.15
C ALA A 242 -11.13 -8.85 -4.57
N PHE A 243 -10.33 -8.39 -3.60
CA PHE A 243 -9.06 -7.73 -3.88
C PHE A 243 -8.05 -8.68 -4.53
N ASN A 244 -7.91 -9.90 -4.02
CA ASN A 244 -7.00 -10.91 -4.56
C ASN A 244 -7.36 -11.31 -5.99
N THR A 245 -8.65 -11.41 -6.30
CA THR A 245 -9.11 -11.66 -7.69
C THR A 245 -8.63 -10.55 -8.63
N LEU A 246 -8.86 -9.28 -8.30
CA LEU A 246 -8.39 -8.15 -9.09
C LEU A 246 -6.87 -8.13 -9.25
N LEU A 247 -6.16 -8.42 -8.16
CA LEU A 247 -4.71 -8.49 -8.14
C LEU A 247 -4.19 -9.56 -9.10
N LEU A 248 -4.66 -10.79 -8.97
CA LEU A 248 -4.23 -11.93 -9.79
C LEU A 248 -4.61 -11.74 -11.27
N ASP A 249 -5.82 -11.29 -11.56
CA ASP A 249 -6.27 -11.01 -12.93
C ASP A 249 -5.38 -9.95 -13.60
N PHE A 250 -5.01 -8.90 -12.88
CA PHE A 250 -4.12 -7.90 -13.43
C PHE A 250 -2.71 -8.44 -13.65
N LEU A 251 -2.14 -9.16 -12.67
CA LEU A 251 -0.81 -9.76 -12.80
C LEU A 251 -0.70 -10.73 -13.99
N ALA A 252 -1.78 -11.45 -14.29
CA ALA A 252 -1.86 -12.34 -15.45
C ALA A 252 -1.78 -11.59 -16.80
N THR A 253 -2.13 -10.30 -16.83
CA THR A 253 -2.03 -9.49 -18.07
C THR A 253 -0.63 -8.92 -18.32
N LEU A 254 0.25 -8.96 -17.32
CA LEU A 254 1.58 -8.36 -17.42
C LEU A 254 2.54 -9.26 -18.19
N PRO A 255 3.47 -8.70 -18.98
CA PRO A 255 4.42 -9.48 -19.72
C PRO A 255 5.28 -10.36 -18.78
N THR A 256 5.44 -11.63 -19.14
CA THR A 256 6.41 -12.52 -18.47
C THR A 256 7.79 -12.16 -18.99
N THR A 257 8.68 -11.71 -18.11
CA THR A 257 10.10 -11.62 -18.45
C THR A 257 10.64 -13.05 -18.45
N ASP A 258 10.67 -13.69 -19.61
CA ASP A 258 11.41 -14.95 -19.77
C ASP A 258 12.88 -14.67 -19.49
N HIS A 259 13.34 -15.05 -18.32
CA HIS A 259 14.75 -15.24 -18.09
C HIS A 259 15.11 -16.57 -18.75
N GLY A 260 15.27 -16.53 -20.06
CA GLY A 260 15.86 -17.61 -20.81
C GLY A 260 17.16 -18.00 -20.13
N ALA A 261 17.23 -19.26 -19.72
CA ALA A 261 18.43 -19.92 -19.24
C ALA A 261 19.56 -19.75 -20.27
N SER A 262 20.34 -18.67 -20.14
CA SER A 262 21.66 -18.59 -20.77
C SER A 262 22.68 -19.23 -19.84
N HIS A 263 22.53 -20.52 -19.63
CA HIS A 263 23.61 -21.38 -19.19
C HIS A 263 23.94 -22.28 -20.38
N ALA A 264 24.76 -21.77 -21.28
CA ALA A 264 25.48 -22.65 -22.21
C ALA A 264 26.77 -21.97 -22.64
N ARG A 265 27.86 -22.50 -22.13
CA ARG A 265 29.21 -22.75 -22.60
C ARG A 265 30.30 -21.92 -21.94
#